data_eb220f6a510081f1eac29c859597a859
#
_entry.id   eb220f6a510081f1eac29c859597a859
#
_cell.length_a   1.000
_cell.length_b   1.000
_cell.length_c   1.000
_cell.angle_alpha   90.00
_cell.angle_beta   90.00
_cell.angle_gamma   90.00
#
_symmetry.space_group_name_H-M   'P 1'
#
loop_
_entity.id
_entity.type
_entity.pdbx_description
1 polymer ?
#
loop_
_entity_poly.entity_id
_entity_poly.type
_entity_poly.pdbx_seq_one_letter_code
_entity_poly.pdbx_strand_id
1 'polypeptide(L)'
;MTILSKSATFTTLFALTNAWLPEKNKSITSKDGTNLFKSSNGKIRGVNLGSQFIFEPWIAHNAWNDIGCKGQKSEIDCVSSLGQDAANTAFAKHWASWTTQDDIDEIVSYGLNTIRVPVGYWLREGLVDVDSEHFPQGGLEYVKRLCGWASGKGLYIIMDFHGAPGAQTANNSFTGQYAAQAGFYTDENYERALKWLEWMVELVYQTDEMRNVGMLEIVNEPIRNEAKASSMRSKYYPKAVGVRRYFGLAEWLWTNG
;
A
#
# COMPACT_ATOMS: atom_id res chain seq x y z
N MET A 1 24.76 -53.94 23.67
CA MET A 1 24.88 -53.03 22.53
C MET A 1 23.69 -52.05 22.60
N THR A 2 23.90 -50.94 23.29
CA THR A 2 22.83 -50.04 23.70
C THR A 2 22.94 -48.81 22.82
N ILE A 3 21.93 -48.56 21.99
CA ILE A 3 21.87 -47.43 21.06
C ILE A 3 21.24 -46.25 21.83
N LEU A 4 22.07 -45.26 22.16
CA LEU A 4 21.59 -43.97 22.68
C LEU A 4 21.07 -43.10 21.52
N SER A 5 19.77 -42.88 21.48
CA SER A 5 19.16 -41.90 20.58
C SER A 5 19.37 -40.50 21.17
N LYS A 6 20.17 -39.66 20.51
CA LYS A 6 20.27 -38.25 20.82
C LYS A 6 19.06 -37.51 20.18
N SER A 7 18.09 -37.17 21.02
CA SER A 7 17.03 -36.25 20.67
C SER A 7 17.62 -34.82 20.63
N ALA A 8 17.73 -34.24 19.44
CA ALA A 8 18.13 -32.85 19.31
C ALA A 8 16.89 -31.96 19.46
N THR A 9 16.75 -31.34 20.62
CA THR A 9 15.71 -30.33 20.86
C THR A 9 16.16 -29.04 20.16
N PHE A 10 15.51 -28.72 19.03
CA PHE A 10 15.64 -27.41 18.39
C PHE A 10 14.88 -26.40 19.23
N THR A 11 15.58 -25.68 20.08
CA THR A 11 15.05 -24.49 20.75
C THR A 11 15.14 -23.35 19.75
N THR A 12 14.05 -23.08 19.05
CA THR A 12 13.93 -21.87 18.22
C THR A 12 13.85 -20.68 19.17
N LEU A 13 14.96 -19.99 19.32
CA LEU A 13 15.01 -18.71 20.01
C LEU A 13 14.28 -17.69 19.11
N PHE A 14 13.01 -17.44 19.37
CA PHE A 14 12.33 -16.27 18.86
C PHE A 14 12.92 -15.06 19.59
N ALA A 15 13.87 -14.41 18.97
CA ALA A 15 14.23 -13.07 19.36
C ALA A 15 13.02 -12.18 19.07
N LEU A 16 12.26 -11.84 20.12
CA LEU A 16 11.31 -10.75 20.09
C LEU A 16 12.12 -9.46 19.89
N THR A 17 12.44 -9.15 18.65
CA THR A 17 12.98 -7.84 18.33
C THR A 17 11.83 -6.85 18.39
N ASN A 18 11.70 -6.18 19.53
CA ASN A 18 10.82 -5.03 19.73
C ASN A 18 11.20 -3.81 18.88
N ALA A 19 12.13 -3.98 17.95
CA ALA A 19 12.60 -2.90 17.12
C ALA A 19 12.19 -3.17 15.68
N TRP A 20 11.21 -2.45 15.23
CA TRP A 20 10.88 -2.42 13.87
C TRP A 20 11.49 -1.27 13.08
N LEU A 21 11.96 -0.29 13.74
CA LEU A 21 12.85 0.68 13.15
C LEU A 21 14.27 0.17 13.27
N PRO A 22 15.08 0.27 12.22
CA PRO A 22 16.51 0.05 12.34
C PRO A 22 17.07 0.91 13.49
N GLU A 23 17.93 0.37 14.32
CA GLU A 23 18.53 1.09 15.46
C GLU A 23 19.21 2.42 15.07
N LYS A 24 19.54 2.60 13.81
CA LYS A 24 20.16 3.80 13.25
C LYS A 24 19.27 5.03 13.33
N ASN A 25 17.96 4.88 13.47
CA ASN A 25 16.98 5.98 13.47
C ASN A 25 16.29 6.16 14.81
N LYS A 26 17.09 6.46 15.83
CA LYS A 26 16.57 6.76 17.19
C LYS A 26 15.62 7.96 17.27
N SER A 27 15.51 8.77 16.23
CA SER A 27 14.59 9.91 16.20
C SER A 27 13.13 9.54 15.91
N ILE A 28 12.88 8.32 15.44
CA ILE A 28 11.54 7.86 15.11
C ILE A 28 11.09 6.88 16.16
N THR A 29 10.30 7.39 17.02
CA THR A 29 10.16 6.89 18.36
C THR A 29 9.18 5.77 18.49
N SER A 30 8.41 5.40 17.52
CA SER A 30 7.48 4.30 17.73
C SER A 30 6.72 3.89 16.51
N LYS A 31 6.56 2.63 16.41
CA LYS A 31 5.70 1.95 15.52
C LYS A 31 4.28 1.82 15.93
N ASP A 32 3.99 2.00 17.18
CA ASP A 32 2.62 1.92 17.65
C ASP A 32 1.81 3.17 17.33
N GLY A 33 2.40 4.14 16.63
CA GLY A 33 1.75 5.40 16.31
C GLY A 33 1.40 6.27 17.52
N THR A 34 1.38 5.71 18.72
CA THR A 34 0.93 6.46 19.92
C THR A 34 1.87 7.59 20.27
N ASN A 35 3.17 7.44 20.00
CA ASN A 35 4.15 8.50 20.23
C ASN A 35 4.10 9.58 19.16
N LEU A 36 3.78 9.25 17.92
CA LEU A 36 3.59 10.22 16.84
C LEU A 36 2.42 11.17 17.12
N PHE A 37 1.41 10.69 17.82
CA PHE A 37 0.21 11.47 18.13
C PHE A 37 0.24 12.15 19.49
N LYS A 38 1.21 11.88 20.36
CA LYS A 38 1.29 12.50 21.70
C LYS A 38 1.42 14.01 21.64
N SER A 39 2.16 14.55 20.68
CA SER A 39 2.33 16.00 20.52
C SER A 39 1.07 16.70 20.00
N SER A 40 0.13 15.97 19.38
CA SER A 40 -1.09 16.50 18.77
C SER A 40 -2.37 16.11 19.51
N ASN A 41 -2.30 15.86 20.82
CA ASN A 41 -3.40 15.33 21.62
C ASN A 41 -3.97 13.99 21.11
N GLY A 42 -3.13 13.16 20.51
CA GLY A 42 -3.47 11.83 20.03
C GLY A 42 -4.37 11.80 18.79
N LYS A 43 -4.62 12.93 18.10
CA LYS A 43 -5.48 12.97 16.93
C LYS A 43 -4.69 12.84 15.62
N ILE A 44 -5.17 11.97 14.75
CA ILE A 44 -4.74 11.92 13.34
C ILE A 44 -5.34 13.13 12.62
N ARG A 45 -4.48 13.93 12.01
CA ARG A 45 -4.85 15.00 11.10
C ARG A 45 -4.03 14.83 9.84
N GLY A 46 -4.68 14.51 8.74
CA GLY A 46 -3.94 14.16 7.54
C GLY A 46 -4.71 14.40 6.27
N VAL A 47 -4.02 14.12 5.18
CA VAL A 47 -4.56 14.18 3.82
C VAL A 47 -4.32 12.87 3.09
N ASN A 48 -5.19 12.58 2.13
CA ASN A 48 -4.99 11.50 1.18
C ASN A 48 -4.28 12.06 -0.05
N LEU A 49 -3.22 11.40 -0.50
CA LEU A 49 -2.48 11.77 -1.71
C LEU A 49 -3.10 11.09 -2.93
N GLY A 50 -4.30 11.53 -3.30
CA GLY A 50 -5.05 11.00 -4.44
C GLY A 50 -4.32 11.21 -5.76
N SER A 51 -4.53 10.30 -6.69
CA SER A 51 -3.91 10.29 -8.02
C SER A 51 -2.38 10.25 -8.05
N GLN A 52 -1.69 10.06 -6.93
CA GLN A 52 -0.22 9.97 -6.94
C GLN A 52 0.28 8.67 -7.57
N PHE A 53 -0.20 7.51 -7.09
CA PHE A 53 0.25 6.19 -7.54
C PHE A 53 -0.87 5.32 -8.12
N ILE A 54 -2.11 5.76 -7.97
CA ILE A 54 -3.27 5.27 -8.70
C ILE A 54 -3.99 6.48 -9.24
N PHE A 55 -4.12 6.55 -10.55
CA PHE A 55 -4.82 7.65 -11.18
C PHE A 55 -6.32 7.59 -10.93
N GLU A 56 -6.84 8.71 -10.49
CA GLU A 56 -8.25 9.00 -10.36
C GLU A 56 -8.57 10.17 -11.31
N PRO A 57 -8.99 9.89 -12.54
CA PRO A 57 -9.11 10.92 -13.60
C PRO A 57 -10.02 12.09 -13.24
N TRP A 58 -10.96 11.91 -12.31
CA TRP A 58 -11.82 12.99 -11.80
C TRP A 58 -11.07 13.94 -10.85
N ILE A 59 -9.99 13.50 -10.19
CA ILE A 59 -9.13 14.35 -9.35
C ILE A 59 -8.07 15.02 -10.21
N ALA A 60 -7.41 14.26 -11.10
CA ALA A 60 -6.23 14.67 -11.86
C ALA A 60 -6.51 14.73 -13.37
N HIS A 61 -7.65 15.29 -13.80
CA HIS A 61 -8.11 15.26 -15.18
C HIS A 61 -7.05 15.79 -16.18
N ASN A 62 -6.44 16.92 -15.89
CA ASN A 62 -5.43 17.51 -16.77
C ASN A 62 -4.18 16.62 -16.85
N ALA A 63 -3.66 16.19 -15.70
CA ALA A 63 -2.49 15.31 -15.66
C ALA A 63 -2.74 13.98 -16.38
N TRP A 64 -3.96 13.42 -16.26
CA TRP A 64 -4.39 12.23 -17.00
C TRP A 64 -4.33 12.42 -18.52
N ASN A 65 -4.81 13.57 -18.99
CA ASN A 65 -4.76 13.90 -20.41
C ASN A 65 -3.32 14.15 -20.89
N ASP A 66 -2.51 14.85 -20.07
CA ASP A 66 -1.15 15.25 -20.40
C ASP A 66 -0.17 14.07 -20.49
N ILE A 67 -0.43 12.99 -19.77
CA ILE A 67 0.35 11.74 -19.90
C ILE A 67 -0.12 10.87 -21.08
N GLY A 68 -1.12 11.31 -21.86
CA GLY A 68 -1.59 10.61 -23.05
C GLY A 68 -2.77 9.66 -22.81
N CYS A 69 -3.35 9.63 -21.61
CA CYS A 69 -4.43 8.70 -21.24
C CYS A 69 -5.85 9.26 -21.56
N LYS A 70 -5.94 10.38 -22.29
CA LYS A 70 -7.23 10.99 -22.62
C LYS A 70 -8.20 9.98 -23.23
N GLY A 71 -9.40 9.89 -22.66
CA GLY A 71 -10.46 8.98 -23.12
C GLY A 71 -10.36 7.56 -22.55
N GLN A 72 -9.25 7.21 -21.90
CA GLN A 72 -9.11 5.94 -21.19
C GLN A 72 -9.80 6.00 -19.83
N LYS A 73 -10.29 4.86 -19.33
CA LYS A 73 -11.08 4.79 -18.09
C LYS A 73 -10.26 4.44 -16.87
N SER A 74 -9.11 3.75 -17.05
CA SER A 74 -8.26 3.27 -15.96
C SER A 74 -6.80 3.16 -16.39
N GLU A 75 -5.90 2.90 -15.46
CA GLU A 75 -4.48 2.72 -15.75
C GLU A 75 -4.25 1.56 -16.72
N ILE A 76 -4.92 0.43 -16.52
CA ILE A 76 -4.81 -0.73 -17.43
C ILE A 76 -5.19 -0.36 -18.87
N ASP A 77 -6.27 0.41 -19.05
CA ASP A 77 -6.72 0.86 -20.36
C ASP A 77 -5.69 1.80 -20.99
N CYS A 78 -5.12 2.70 -20.18
CA CYS A 78 -4.12 3.65 -20.66
C CYS A 78 -2.83 2.95 -21.08
N VAL A 79 -2.30 2.04 -20.24
CA VAL A 79 -1.09 1.29 -20.57
C VAL A 79 -1.29 0.45 -21.83
N SER A 80 -2.43 -0.20 -21.95
CA SER A 80 -2.78 -0.97 -23.15
C SER A 80 -2.86 -0.10 -24.42
N SER A 81 -3.31 1.15 -24.28
CA SER A 81 -3.41 2.11 -25.40
C SER A 81 -2.05 2.70 -25.80
N LEU A 82 -1.19 3.02 -24.83
CA LEU A 82 0.11 3.66 -25.08
C LEU A 82 1.20 2.64 -25.47
N GLY A 83 1.05 1.40 -25.01
CA GLY A 83 2.14 0.41 -24.95
C GLY A 83 3.02 0.60 -23.71
N GLN A 84 3.60 -0.51 -23.23
CA GLN A 84 4.25 -0.58 -21.91
C GLN A 84 5.36 0.46 -21.71
N ASP A 85 6.29 0.58 -22.63
CA ASP A 85 7.45 1.48 -22.49
C ASP A 85 7.06 2.97 -22.47
N ALA A 86 6.14 3.35 -23.36
CA ALA A 86 5.63 4.72 -23.43
C ALA A 86 4.82 5.05 -22.16
N ALA A 87 4.00 4.12 -21.69
CA ALA A 87 3.26 4.26 -20.45
C ALA A 87 4.19 4.37 -19.23
N ASN A 88 5.19 3.51 -19.11
CA ASN A 88 6.17 3.58 -18.01
C ASN A 88 6.85 4.96 -17.96
N THR A 89 7.23 5.51 -19.12
CA THR A 89 7.82 6.85 -19.22
C THR A 89 6.85 7.93 -18.78
N ALA A 90 5.60 7.87 -19.22
CA ALA A 90 4.55 8.84 -18.93
C ALA A 90 4.17 8.84 -17.44
N PHE A 91 3.97 7.66 -16.86
CA PHE A 91 3.66 7.51 -15.44
C PHE A 91 4.84 7.91 -14.55
N ALA A 92 6.08 7.58 -14.93
CA ALA A 92 7.26 8.02 -14.20
C ALA A 92 7.35 9.56 -14.11
N LYS A 93 7.04 10.26 -15.21
CA LYS A 93 6.98 11.73 -15.23
C LYS A 93 5.91 12.26 -14.26
N HIS A 94 4.73 11.64 -14.25
CA HIS A 94 3.65 11.99 -13.33
C HIS A 94 4.06 11.77 -11.87
N TRP A 95 4.55 10.59 -11.51
CA TRP A 95 4.99 10.28 -10.15
C TRP A 95 6.12 11.18 -9.65
N ALA A 96 6.92 11.70 -10.57
CA ALA A 96 8.01 12.63 -10.24
C ALA A 96 7.53 14.02 -9.86
N SER A 97 6.35 14.45 -10.33
CA SER A 97 5.92 15.84 -10.30
C SER A 97 4.56 16.11 -9.65
N TRP A 98 3.73 15.08 -9.39
CA TRP A 98 2.37 15.26 -8.85
C TRP A 98 2.37 15.64 -7.38
N THR A 99 3.15 14.94 -6.56
CA THR A 99 3.44 15.34 -5.19
C THR A 99 4.95 15.47 -5.03
N THR A 100 5.40 16.63 -4.64
CA THR A 100 6.80 17.01 -4.49
C THR A 100 7.21 17.10 -3.02
N GLN A 101 8.49 17.34 -2.76
CA GLN A 101 8.95 17.61 -1.40
C GLN A 101 8.36 18.92 -0.84
N ASP A 102 8.16 19.92 -1.69
CA ASP A 102 7.55 21.19 -1.27
C ASP A 102 6.10 21.00 -0.82
N ASP A 103 5.34 20.12 -1.48
CA ASP A 103 3.98 19.77 -1.04
C ASP A 103 3.98 19.07 0.33
N ILE A 104 4.96 18.20 0.60
CA ILE A 104 5.14 17.59 1.92
C ILE A 104 5.46 18.65 2.98
N ASP A 105 6.30 19.62 2.65
CA ASP A 105 6.65 20.74 3.54
C ASP A 105 5.42 21.62 3.82
N GLU A 106 4.59 21.84 2.82
CA GLU A 106 3.33 22.59 2.96
C GLU A 106 2.33 21.85 3.86
N ILE A 107 2.16 20.53 3.69
CA ILE A 107 1.33 19.68 4.56
C ILE A 107 1.75 19.83 6.02
N VAL A 108 3.03 19.79 6.31
CA VAL A 108 3.58 19.99 7.66
C VAL A 108 3.30 21.41 8.18
N SER A 109 3.44 22.42 7.31
CA SER A 109 3.20 23.83 7.68
C SER A 109 1.77 24.10 8.14
N TYR A 110 0.80 23.33 7.65
CA TYR A 110 -0.60 23.37 8.09
C TYR A 110 -0.87 22.63 9.43
N GLY A 111 0.17 22.06 10.05
CA GLY A 111 0.04 21.31 11.31
C GLY A 111 -0.56 19.92 11.12
N LEU A 112 -0.54 19.40 9.92
CA LEU A 112 -0.93 18.02 9.64
C LEU A 112 0.19 17.06 10.07
N ASN A 113 -0.18 15.87 10.51
CA ASN A 113 0.75 14.88 11.06
C ASN A 113 0.70 13.53 10.35
N THR A 114 -0.14 13.37 9.34
CA THR A 114 -0.39 12.09 8.68
C THR A 114 -0.64 12.28 7.19
N ILE A 115 -0.12 11.35 6.38
CA ILE A 115 -0.51 11.19 4.98
C ILE A 115 -1.03 9.77 4.75
N ARG A 116 -2.01 9.61 3.85
CA ARG A 116 -2.45 8.32 3.31
C ARG A 116 -1.97 8.22 1.87
N VAL A 117 -1.34 7.11 1.53
CA VAL A 117 -0.71 6.88 0.23
C VAL A 117 -1.39 5.69 -0.45
N PRO A 118 -2.32 5.96 -1.38
CA PRO A 118 -2.98 4.94 -2.18
C PRO A 118 -2.01 4.29 -3.17
N VAL A 119 -1.93 2.94 -3.17
CA VAL A 119 -1.10 2.17 -4.11
C VAL A 119 -1.83 0.93 -4.60
N GLY A 120 -1.51 0.49 -5.82
CA GLY A 120 -2.06 -0.72 -6.39
C GLY A 120 -1.21 -1.97 -6.12
N TYR A 121 -1.80 -3.16 -6.27
CA TYR A 121 -1.08 -4.42 -6.12
C TYR A 121 0.07 -4.57 -7.13
N TRP A 122 -0.02 -3.91 -8.28
CA TRP A 122 0.99 -3.90 -9.34
C TRP A 122 2.26 -3.15 -8.96
N LEU A 123 2.28 -2.43 -7.83
CA LEU A 123 3.52 -1.92 -7.26
C LEU A 123 4.53 -3.04 -6.99
N ARG A 124 4.05 -4.26 -6.70
CA ARG A 124 4.83 -5.48 -6.72
C ARG A 124 4.66 -6.16 -8.08
N GLU A 125 5.46 -5.76 -9.06
CA GLU A 125 5.36 -6.18 -10.47
C GLU A 125 5.27 -7.71 -10.65
N GLY A 126 5.97 -8.49 -9.83
CA GLY A 126 5.90 -9.95 -9.87
C GLY A 126 4.55 -10.58 -9.46
N LEU A 127 3.55 -9.78 -9.08
CA LEU A 127 2.18 -10.24 -8.84
C LEU A 127 1.25 -9.98 -10.04
N VAL A 128 1.72 -9.23 -11.03
CA VAL A 128 0.94 -8.90 -12.24
C VAL A 128 0.98 -10.09 -13.19
N ASP A 129 -0.17 -10.47 -13.71
CA ASP A 129 -0.26 -11.40 -14.83
C ASP A 129 0.02 -10.64 -16.14
N VAL A 130 1.25 -10.76 -16.63
CA VAL A 130 1.73 -9.98 -17.78
C VAL A 130 0.98 -10.27 -19.09
N ASP A 131 0.28 -11.38 -19.17
CA ASP A 131 -0.48 -11.76 -20.37
C ASP A 131 -1.85 -11.06 -20.41
N SER A 132 -2.39 -10.69 -19.26
CA SER A 132 -3.75 -10.12 -19.14
C SER A 132 -3.83 -8.78 -18.41
N GLU A 133 -2.81 -8.38 -17.66
CA GLU A 133 -2.80 -7.19 -16.82
C GLU A 133 -1.65 -6.26 -17.22
N HIS A 134 -1.99 -5.10 -17.77
CA HIS A 134 -1.01 -4.12 -18.25
C HIS A 134 -1.02 -2.89 -17.34
N PHE A 135 -0.16 -2.87 -16.33
CA PHE A 135 -0.01 -1.76 -15.40
C PHE A 135 1.32 -1.03 -15.61
N PRO A 136 1.40 0.27 -15.22
CA PRO A 136 2.65 1.00 -15.28
C PRO A 136 3.67 0.43 -14.27
N GLN A 137 4.93 0.37 -14.68
CA GLN A 137 6.04 -0.20 -13.92
C GLN A 137 7.00 0.86 -13.39
N GLY A 138 7.81 0.51 -12.40
CA GLY A 138 8.84 1.39 -11.82
C GLY A 138 8.33 2.32 -10.71
N GLY A 139 7.07 2.21 -10.28
CA GLY A 139 6.47 3.09 -9.28
C GLY A 139 7.10 3.00 -7.88
N LEU A 140 7.72 1.87 -7.54
CA LEU A 140 8.23 1.60 -6.20
C LEU A 140 9.27 2.64 -5.73
N GLU A 141 10.18 3.06 -6.60
CA GLU A 141 11.22 4.04 -6.24
C GLU A 141 10.64 5.41 -5.93
N TYR A 142 9.52 5.77 -6.57
CA TYR A 142 8.80 7.00 -6.28
C TYR A 142 8.02 6.91 -4.96
N VAL A 143 7.45 5.74 -4.62
CA VAL A 143 6.83 5.48 -3.30
C VAL A 143 7.87 5.63 -2.20
N LYS A 144 9.03 5.00 -2.32
CA LYS A 144 10.14 5.12 -1.35
C LYS A 144 10.57 6.57 -1.18
N ARG A 145 10.77 7.30 -2.29
CA ARG A 145 11.17 8.70 -2.26
C ARG A 145 10.16 9.58 -1.51
N LEU A 146 8.87 9.45 -1.83
CA LEU A 146 7.79 10.19 -1.14
C LEU A 146 7.75 9.83 0.35
N CYS A 147 7.80 8.55 0.69
CA CYS A 147 7.86 8.11 2.08
C CYS A 147 9.10 8.65 2.80
N GLY A 148 10.24 8.76 2.11
CA GLY A 148 11.47 9.35 2.65
C GLY A 148 11.30 10.81 3.03
N TRP A 149 10.69 11.62 2.16
CA TRP A 149 10.37 13.02 2.45
C TRP A 149 9.43 13.12 3.66
N ALA A 150 8.34 12.37 3.66
CA ALA A 150 7.37 12.35 4.75
C ALA A 150 7.97 11.88 6.08
N SER A 151 8.78 10.82 6.05
CA SER A 151 9.47 10.30 7.23
C SER A 151 10.50 11.30 7.77
N GLY A 152 11.23 12.01 6.89
CA GLY A 152 12.17 13.06 7.26
C GLY A 152 11.51 14.24 7.96
N LYS A 153 10.23 14.48 7.73
CA LYS A 153 9.40 15.52 8.39
C LYS A 153 8.59 15.00 9.57
N GLY A 154 8.71 13.72 9.93
CA GLY A 154 8.01 13.11 11.06
C GLY A 154 6.53 12.82 10.81
N LEU A 155 6.06 12.84 9.55
CA LEU A 155 4.68 12.47 9.21
C LEU A 155 4.47 10.97 9.41
N TYR A 156 3.34 10.60 9.99
CA TYR A 156 2.85 9.23 10.02
C TYR A 156 2.30 8.85 8.65
N ILE A 157 2.61 7.65 8.17
CA ILE A 157 2.22 7.20 6.84
C ILE A 157 1.26 6.02 6.97
N ILE A 158 0.12 6.15 6.33
CA ILE A 158 -0.83 5.07 6.09
C ILE A 158 -0.61 4.60 4.66
N MET A 159 -0.11 3.39 4.49
CA MET A 159 -0.01 2.77 3.17
C MET A 159 -1.32 2.05 2.87
N ASP A 160 -1.98 2.47 1.81
CA ASP A 160 -3.30 1.99 1.46
C ASP A 160 -3.27 1.04 0.27
N PHE A 161 -3.72 -0.20 0.50
CA PHE A 161 -3.95 -1.17 -0.57
C PHE A 161 -5.21 -0.79 -1.35
N HIS A 162 -5.06 0.19 -2.24
CA HIS A 162 -6.16 0.89 -2.91
C HIS A 162 -6.67 0.17 -4.14
N GLY A 163 -5.80 -0.45 -4.92
CA GLY A 163 -6.14 -1.27 -6.10
C GLY A 163 -5.83 -2.74 -5.86
N ALA A 164 -6.86 -3.58 -5.76
CA ALA A 164 -6.73 -5.01 -5.50
C ALA A 164 -6.79 -5.84 -6.80
N PRO A 165 -6.15 -7.04 -6.85
CA PRO A 165 -6.22 -7.92 -8.01
C PRO A 165 -7.67 -8.22 -8.41
N GLY A 166 -7.99 -8.07 -9.69
CA GLY A 166 -9.32 -8.29 -10.24
C GLY A 166 -10.36 -7.22 -9.91
N ALA A 167 -9.95 -6.09 -9.35
CA ALA A 167 -10.78 -4.97 -8.90
C ALA A 167 -11.75 -5.34 -7.75
N GLN A 168 -11.67 -4.63 -6.63
CA GLN A 168 -12.57 -4.83 -5.49
C GLN A 168 -13.94 -4.16 -5.68
N THR A 169 -14.04 -3.20 -6.61
CA THR A 169 -15.28 -2.50 -6.95
C THR A 169 -15.40 -2.39 -8.46
N ALA A 170 -16.59 -2.71 -9.00
CA ALA A 170 -16.84 -2.65 -10.43
C ALA A 170 -17.02 -1.21 -10.92
N ASN A 171 -16.70 -0.98 -12.19
CA ASN A 171 -16.90 0.28 -12.90
C ASN A 171 -16.26 1.49 -12.19
N ASN A 172 -15.07 1.30 -11.66
CA ASN A 172 -14.39 2.33 -10.89
C ASN A 172 -12.89 2.39 -11.20
N SER A 173 -12.39 3.57 -11.59
CA SER A 173 -11.00 3.77 -12.01
C SER A 173 -10.02 3.64 -10.84
N PHE A 174 -10.43 3.96 -9.61
CA PHE A 174 -9.54 3.91 -8.43
C PHE A 174 -9.01 2.50 -8.14
N THR A 175 -9.60 1.47 -8.71
CA THR A 175 -9.06 0.11 -8.61
C THR A 175 -7.87 -0.14 -9.55
N GLY A 176 -7.49 0.85 -10.38
CA GLY A 176 -6.52 0.74 -11.46
C GLY A 176 -7.05 0.02 -12.71
N GLN A 177 -8.25 -0.57 -12.60
CA GLN A 177 -8.90 -1.36 -13.63
C GLN A 177 -10.40 -1.05 -13.67
N TYR A 178 -10.91 -0.52 -14.80
CA TYR A 178 -12.34 -0.27 -14.96
C TYR A 178 -13.08 -1.57 -15.31
N ALA A 179 -13.13 -2.50 -14.36
CA ALA A 179 -13.72 -3.82 -14.56
C ALA A 179 -15.25 -3.78 -14.51
N ALA A 180 -15.92 -4.47 -15.42
CA ALA A 180 -17.39 -4.58 -15.42
C ALA A 180 -17.94 -5.34 -14.20
N GLN A 181 -17.12 -6.18 -13.61
CA GLN A 181 -17.45 -6.95 -12.41
C GLN A 181 -16.27 -6.92 -11.41
N ALA A 182 -16.61 -6.86 -10.14
CA ALA A 182 -15.61 -6.93 -9.08
C ALA A 182 -15.12 -8.39 -8.92
N GLY A 183 -13.90 -8.66 -9.38
CA GLY A 183 -13.27 -9.98 -9.41
C GLY A 183 -12.33 -10.29 -8.22
N PHE A 184 -12.11 -9.34 -7.32
CA PHE A 184 -11.23 -9.53 -6.15
C PHE A 184 -11.62 -10.73 -5.26
N TYR A 185 -12.87 -11.09 -5.22
CA TYR A 185 -13.48 -12.00 -4.25
C TYR A 185 -13.31 -13.48 -4.59
N THR A 186 -12.16 -13.87 -5.11
CA THR A 186 -11.75 -15.26 -5.37
C THR A 186 -10.60 -15.66 -4.44
N ASP A 187 -10.42 -16.94 -4.20
CA ASP A 187 -9.33 -17.44 -3.36
C ASP A 187 -7.97 -17.08 -3.98
N GLU A 188 -7.85 -17.08 -5.29
CA GLU A 188 -6.64 -16.70 -6.01
C GLU A 188 -6.27 -15.22 -5.80
N ASN A 189 -7.23 -14.30 -5.98
CA ASN A 189 -6.97 -12.87 -5.79
C ASN A 189 -6.77 -12.50 -4.33
N TYR A 190 -7.40 -13.21 -3.39
CA TYR A 190 -7.08 -13.08 -1.97
C TYR A 190 -5.63 -13.50 -1.68
N GLU A 191 -5.16 -14.59 -2.27
CA GLU A 191 -3.78 -15.06 -2.13
C GLU A 191 -2.79 -14.03 -2.69
N ARG A 192 -3.07 -13.44 -3.86
CA ARG A 192 -2.24 -12.37 -4.45
C ARG A 192 -2.18 -11.15 -3.54
N ALA A 193 -3.32 -10.75 -2.97
CA ALA A 193 -3.40 -9.64 -2.02
C ALA A 193 -2.62 -9.93 -0.73
N LEU A 194 -2.71 -11.13 -0.18
CA LEU A 194 -1.94 -11.54 1.00
C LEU A 194 -0.43 -11.52 0.73
N LYS A 195 0.02 -12.02 -0.41
CA LYS A 195 1.42 -11.95 -0.84
C LYS A 195 1.90 -10.50 -0.98
N TRP A 196 1.03 -9.60 -1.46
CA TRP A 196 1.35 -8.18 -1.51
C TRP A 196 1.51 -7.58 -0.11
N LEU A 197 0.61 -7.89 0.81
CA LEU A 197 0.69 -7.42 2.20
C LEU A 197 1.96 -7.91 2.90
N GLU A 198 2.31 -9.18 2.75
CA GLU A 198 3.56 -9.76 3.28
C GLU A 198 4.79 -9.01 2.74
N TRP A 199 4.84 -8.84 1.43
CA TRP A 199 5.93 -8.10 0.78
C TRP A 199 6.00 -6.63 1.24
N MET A 200 4.86 -5.94 1.35
CA MET A 200 4.85 -4.55 1.78
C MET A 200 5.34 -4.41 3.22
N VAL A 201 4.97 -5.34 4.09
CA VAL A 201 5.48 -5.38 5.46
C VAL A 201 6.99 -5.58 5.50
N GLU A 202 7.52 -6.55 4.74
CA GLU A 202 8.97 -6.77 4.62
C GLU A 202 9.68 -5.52 4.08
N LEU A 203 9.12 -4.88 3.06
CA LEU A 203 9.66 -3.66 2.47
C LEU A 203 9.74 -2.53 3.48
N VAL A 204 8.68 -2.30 4.25
CA VAL A 204 8.65 -1.30 5.34
C VAL A 204 9.73 -1.58 6.39
N TYR A 205 10.01 -2.84 6.65
CA TYR A 205 11.07 -3.24 7.58
C TYR A 205 12.48 -2.99 7.07
N GLN A 206 12.69 -3.23 5.79
CA GLN A 206 14.02 -3.22 5.18
C GLN A 206 14.41 -1.85 4.63
N THR A 207 13.46 -0.91 4.54
CA THR A 207 13.62 0.35 3.82
C THR A 207 13.53 1.54 4.78
N ASP A 208 14.63 2.27 4.96
CA ASP A 208 14.70 3.40 5.90
C ASP A 208 13.74 4.54 5.53
N GLU A 209 13.54 4.79 4.25
CA GLU A 209 12.60 5.79 3.74
C GLU A 209 11.16 5.52 4.19
N MET A 210 10.81 4.26 4.40
CA MET A 210 9.47 3.84 4.80
C MET A 210 9.30 3.70 6.33
N ARG A 211 10.26 4.18 7.10
CA ARG A 211 10.32 4.03 8.56
C ARG A 211 9.10 4.59 9.30
N ASN A 212 8.38 5.56 8.75
CA ASN A 212 7.17 6.12 9.34
C ASN A 212 5.86 5.50 8.81
N VAL A 213 5.94 4.45 7.99
CA VAL A 213 4.77 3.66 7.65
C VAL A 213 4.34 2.87 8.87
N GLY A 214 3.31 3.33 9.55
CA GLY A 214 2.81 2.75 10.80
C GLY A 214 1.49 2.00 10.63
N MET A 215 0.85 2.12 9.46
CA MET A 215 -0.42 1.45 9.16
C MET A 215 -0.44 0.95 7.73
N LEU A 216 -0.96 -0.27 7.56
CA LEU A 216 -1.37 -0.81 6.26
C LEU A 216 -2.89 -0.96 6.24
N GLU A 217 -3.54 -0.30 5.32
CA GLU A 217 -4.92 -0.55 4.98
C GLU A 217 -5.00 -1.80 4.11
N ILE A 218 -5.83 -2.76 4.48
CA ILE A 218 -5.81 -4.10 3.88
C ILE A 218 -6.62 -4.22 2.60
N VAL A 219 -7.53 -3.30 2.34
CA VAL A 219 -8.20 -3.04 1.06
C VAL A 219 -9.07 -1.79 1.16
N ASN A 220 -8.99 -0.91 0.16
CA ASN A 220 -9.85 0.25 0.02
C ASN A 220 -11.23 -0.13 -0.54
N GLU A 221 -12.28 0.42 0.02
CA GLU A 221 -13.66 0.43 -0.50
C GLU A 221 -14.12 -0.88 -1.17
N PRO A 222 -14.15 -2.02 -0.44
CA PRO A 222 -14.70 -3.25 -0.99
C PRO A 222 -16.19 -3.10 -1.24
N ILE A 223 -16.69 -3.77 -2.30
CA ILE A 223 -18.09 -3.66 -2.71
C ILE A 223 -19.06 -4.08 -1.60
N ARG A 224 -20.13 -3.31 -1.43
CA ARG A 224 -21.23 -3.64 -0.51
C ARG A 224 -22.13 -4.73 -1.10
N ASN A 225 -21.77 -5.97 -0.84
CA ASN A 225 -22.52 -7.15 -1.25
C ASN A 225 -22.39 -8.23 -0.16
N GLU A 226 -23.49 -8.75 0.34
CA GLU A 226 -23.50 -9.68 1.48
C GLU A 226 -22.63 -10.93 1.28
N ALA A 227 -22.75 -11.58 0.12
CA ALA A 227 -21.97 -12.79 -0.17
C ALA A 227 -20.46 -12.49 -0.24
N LYS A 228 -20.07 -11.35 -0.87
CA LYS A 228 -18.68 -10.91 -0.97
C LYS A 228 -18.13 -10.47 0.38
N ALA A 229 -18.90 -9.74 1.17
CA ALA A 229 -18.53 -9.36 2.53
C ALA A 229 -18.34 -10.58 3.43
N SER A 230 -19.23 -11.56 3.35
CA SER A 230 -19.11 -12.84 4.06
C SER A 230 -17.86 -13.61 3.66
N SER A 231 -17.54 -13.66 2.35
CA SER A 231 -16.30 -14.25 1.84
C SER A 231 -15.06 -13.56 2.43
N MET A 232 -15.03 -12.23 2.45
CA MET A 232 -13.91 -11.49 3.03
C MET A 232 -13.76 -11.76 4.54
N ARG A 233 -14.85 -11.74 5.30
CA ARG A 233 -14.84 -12.01 6.75
C ARG A 233 -14.32 -13.40 7.08
N SER A 234 -14.64 -14.40 6.26
CA SER A 234 -14.25 -15.79 6.51
C SER A 234 -12.89 -16.18 5.94
N LYS A 235 -12.46 -15.59 4.81
CA LYS A 235 -11.30 -16.03 4.06
C LYS A 235 -10.14 -15.04 4.01
N TYR A 236 -10.43 -13.74 3.83
CA TYR A 236 -9.42 -12.73 3.60
C TYR A 236 -9.00 -11.98 4.87
N TYR A 237 -9.92 -11.33 5.56
CA TYR A 237 -9.60 -10.50 6.72
C TYR A 237 -8.81 -11.22 7.83
N PRO A 238 -9.17 -12.47 8.23
CA PRO A 238 -8.41 -13.13 9.29
C PRO A 238 -6.95 -13.37 8.92
N LYS A 239 -6.67 -13.69 7.65
CA LYS A 239 -5.32 -13.90 7.14
C LYS A 239 -4.57 -12.57 7.01
N ALA A 240 -5.21 -11.54 6.43
CA ALA A 240 -4.62 -10.22 6.25
C ALA A 240 -4.23 -9.56 7.58
N VAL A 241 -5.09 -9.68 8.60
CA VAL A 241 -4.78 -9.23 9.97
C VAL A 241 -3.64 -10.06 10.58
N GLY A 242 -3.59 -11.36 10.30
CA GLY A 242 -2.51 -12.24 10.74
C GLY A 242 -1.12 -11.80 10.23
N VAL A 243 -1.01 -11.46 8.96
CA VAL A 243 0.23 -10.92 8.34
C VAL A 243 0.72 -9.68 9.10
N ARG A 244 -0.17 -8.75 9.39
CA ARG A 244 0.15 -7.50 10.10
C ARG A 244 0.59 -7.72 11.54
N ARG A 245 -0.08 -8.61 12.28
CA ARG A 245 0.27 -8.95 13.67
C ARG A 245 1.63 -9.59 13.78
N TYR A 246 1.99 -10.43 12.84
CA TYR A 246 3.30 -11.09 12.82
C TYR A 246 4.44 -10.07 12.82
N PHE A 247 4.21 -8.90 12.22
CA PHE A 247 5.19 -7.84 12.09
C PHE A 247 4.96 -6.63 13.03
N GLY A 248 3.99 -6.64 13.92
CA GLY A 248 3.78 -5.61 14.95
C GLY A 248 3.24 -4.27 14.46
N LEU A 249 2.58 -4.22 13.30
CA LEU A 249 1.92 -3.01 12.79
C LEU A 249 0.55 -2.80 13.45
N ALA A 250 0.19 -1.53 13.73
CA ALA A 250 -1.06 -1.18 14.40
C ALA A 250 -2.31 -1.67 13.64
N GLU A 251 -3.31 -2.17 14.39
CA GLU A 251 -4.60 -2.59 13.83
C GLU A 251 -5.55 -1.41 13.70
N TRP A 252 -6.04 -1.16 12.47
CA TRP A 252 -7.29 -0.43 12.25
C TRP A 252 -8.15 -1.22 11.29
N LEU A 253 -9.21 -1.83 11.83
CA LEU A 253 -10.31 -2.36 11.03
C LEU A 253 -11.33 -1.22 10.90
N TRP A 254 -11.50 -0.70 9.69
CA TRP A 254 -12.73 -0.01 9.35
C TRP A 254 -13.83 -1.06 9.23
N THR A 255 -14.43 -1.40 10.34
CA THR A 255 -15.72 -2.07 10.33
C THR A 255 -16.77 -0.99 10.17
N ASN A 256 -17.20 -0.72 8.94
CA ASN A 256 -18.50 -0.09 8.76
C ASN A 256 -19.55 -1.06 9.30
N GLY A 257 -20.17 -0.68 10.44
CA GLY A 257 -21.33 -1.32 11.01
C GLY A 257 -22.54 -1.28 10.08
#